data_45fb1fcd0e6faafcb1df5a36cb68ef66
#
_entry.id   45fb1fcd0e6faafcb1df5a36cb68ef66
#
_cell.length_a   1.000
_cell.length_b   1.000
_cell.length_c   1.000
_cell.angle_alpha   90.00
_cell.angle_beta   90.00
_cell.angle_gamma   90.00
#
_symmetry.space_group_name_H-M   'P 1'
#
loop_
_entity.id
_entity.type
_entity.pdbx_description
1 polymer ?
#
loop_
_entity_poly.entity_id
_entity_poly.type
_entity_poly.pdbx_seq_one_letter_code
_entity_poly.pdbx_strand_id
1 'polypeptide(L)'
;MAFVIIAAVVAVGAAVWYVGARRTRTGRRAVDESPYHLGLNSLIAGDRDSAMKYLTQAVRDDPRNVDAYVKLGNILRDRGQVRQAIQIHRELLVKRKLPTTVRYETIKNLARDLATAGRWREVLEHLGTLPRSERSDPLVLAMTRDAYEAAGDLDKASQAHREILKAGPVSNQPSQGVYRAHLGLVALRRGETRMAKAEFQAAVKEDPNAALAYVYLGDIAVLEEDTERAVAYWMRLVGDKSVCAHVVFERLEKAYFEMGDFGRMMGIYEDFVASSPSDVKALAGLSRMLERKGAVEDALRVAREAVKHEGSTFEGHKQLIEILMRHERYEEAARAAESLLEGLDGHREERKCPRCGVALDGYGWRCDSCRTWLHDC
;
A
#
# COMPACT_ATOMS: atom_id res chain seq x y z
N MET A 1 40.45 29.70 -80.11
CA MET A 1 41.09 29.28 -78.83
C MET A 1 40.17 29.52 -77.61
N ALA A 2 39.45 30.61 -77.52
CA ALA A 2 38.59 30.89 -76.34
C ALA A 2 37.38 29.90 -76.14
N PHE A 3 36.82 29.38 -77.23
CA PHE A 3 35.66 28.40 -77.09
C PHE A 3 36.09 27.02 -76.57
N VAL A 4 37.31 26.60 -76.77
CA VAL A 4 37.83 25.30 -76.27
C VAL A 4 38.09 25.37 -74.74
N ILE A 5 38.51 26.53 -74.24
CA ILE A 5 38.80 26.74 -72.82
C ILE A 5 37.43 26.80 -72.02
N ILE A 6 36.44 27.44 -72.58
CA ILE A 6 35.11 27.53 -71.95
C ILE A 6 34.48 26.13 -71.85
N ALA A 7 34.53 25.33 -72.93
CA ALA A 7 34.00 23.97 -72.92
C ALA A 7 34.67 23.06 -71.90
N ALA A 8 36.03 23.20 -71.75
CA ALA A 8 36.79 22.43 -70.74
C ALA A 8 36.40 22.83 -69.28
N VAL A 9 36.19 24.12 -68.99
CA VAL A 9 35.81 24.59 -67.64
C VAL A 9 34.41 24.11 -67.30
N VAL A 10 33.48 24.14 -68.27
CA VAL A 10 32.09 23.62 -68.02
C VAL A 10 32.12 22.11 -67.80
N ALA A 11 32.93 21.35 -68.60
CA ALA A 11 33.03 19.89 -68.39
C ALA A 11 33.64 19.51 -67.04
N VAL A 12 34.68 20.24 -66.58
CA VAL A 12 35.30 20.05 -65.27
C VAL A 12 34.28 20.44 -64.14
N GLY A 13 33.58 21.54 -64.29
CA GLY A 13 32.52 21.97 -63.33
C GLY A 13 31.40 20.94 -63.23
N ALA A 14 30.92 20.40 -64.35
CA ALA A 14 29.92 19.35 -64.40
C ALA A 14 30.40 18.05 -63.78
N ALA A 15 31.66 17.66 -64.00
CA ALA A 15 32.27 16.48 -63.40
C ALA A 15 32.46 16.62 -61.89
N VAL A 16 32.91 17.78 -61.40
CA VAL A 16 33.02 18.08 -59.97
C VAL A 16 31.62 18.11 -59.29
N TRP A 17 30.62 18.72 -59.97
CA TRP A 17 29.25 18.72 -59.47
C TRP A 17 28.67 17.28 -59.45
N TYR A 18 28.90 16.48 -60.46
CA TYR A 18 28.46 15.08 -60.54
C TYR A 18 29.11 14.20 -59.49
N VAL A 19 30.41 14.36 -59.25
CA VAL A 19 31.15 13.64 -58.19
C VAL A 19 30.68 14.13 -56.81
N GLY A 20 30.46 15.44 -56.64
CA GLY A 20 29.91 16.01 -55.42
C GLY A 20 28.48 15.52 -55.14
N ALA A 21 27.60 15.51 -56.14
CA ALA A 21 26.23 15.01 -56.05
C ALA A 21 26.16 13.49 -55.78
N ARG A 22 27.09 12.71 -56.32
CA ARG A 22 27.24 11.29 -55.96
C ARG A 22 27.73 11.09 -54.55
N ARG A 23 28.70 11.90 -54.05
CA ARG A 23 29.19 11.85 -52.67
C ARG A 23 28.08 12.24 -51.66
N THR A 24 27.24 13.21 -51.96
CA THR A 24 26.12 13.58 -51.11
C THR A 24 24.97 12.57 -51.13
N ARG A 25 24.79 11.78 -52.21
CA ARG A 25 23.82 10.68 -52.24
C ARG A 25 24.29 9.42 -51.50
N THR A 26 25.63 9.22 -51.35
CA THR A 26 26.17 8.08 -50.59
C THR A 26 26.36 8.40 -49.11
N GLY A 27 26.16 9.67 -48.66
CA GLY A 27 26.40 10.14 -47.29
C GLY A 27 25.16 10.13 -46.37
N ARG A 28 23.96 9.85 -46.87
CA ARG A 28 22.78 9.53 -46.05
C ARG A 28 22.38 8.07 -46.31
N ARG A 29 23.25 7.12 -45.98
CA ARG A 29 22.72 5.89 -45.40
C ARG A 29 22.04 6.33 -44.11
N ALA A 30 20.70 6.38 -44.09
CA ALA A 30 19.97 6.25 -42.86
C ALA A 30 20.69 5.09 -42.13
N VAL A 31 21.25 5.35 -40.98
CA VAL A 31 21.68 4.30 -40.07
C VAL A 31 20.45 3.46 -39.94
N ASP A 32 20.46 2.28 -40.55
CA ASP A 32 19.37 1.33 -40.47
C ASP A 32 19.36 0.89 -39.02
N GLU A 33 18.73 1.72 -38.16
CA GLU A 33 18.71 1.48 -36.72
C GLU A 33 18.04 0.14 -36.53
N SER A 34 18.82 -0.80 -35.98
CA SER A 34 18.26 -2.14 -35.76
C SER A 34 16.98 -2.03 -34.96
N PRO A 35 15.97 -2.90 -35.19
CA PRO A 35 14.72 -2.89 -34.43
C PRO A 35 14.95 -2.88 -32.93
N TYR A 36 16.05 -3.48 -32.46
CA TYR A 36 16.42 -3.43 -31.05
C TYR A 36 16.75 -2.00 -30.57
N HIS A 37 17.56 -1.24 -31.32
CA HIS A 37 17.86 0.15 -30.97
C HIS A 37 16.62 1.06 -31.03
N LEU A 38 15.78 0.89 -32.06
CA LEU A 38 14.50 1.58 -32.13
C LEU A 38 13.58 1.26 -30.94
N GLY A 39 13.55 0.01 -30.50
CA GLY A 39 12.85 -0.41 -29.31
C GLY A 39 13.37 0.24 -28.03
N LEU A 40 14.68 0.34 -27.86
CA LEU A 40 15.30 1.02 -26.71
C LEU A 40 15.01 2.52 -26.73
N ASN A 41 15.14 3.18 -27.89
CA ASN A 41 14.82 4.61 -28.03
C ASN A 41 13.37 4.89 -27.70
N SER A 42 12.43 4.04 -28.14
CA SER A 42 11.03 4.14 -27.80
C SER A 42 10.78 3.96 -26.28
N LEU A 43 11.50 3.07 -25.60
CA LEU A 43 11.43 2.92 -24.14
C LEU A 43 11.89 4.20 -23.42
N ILE A 44 13.00 4.80 -23.88
CA ILE A 44 13.52 6.05 -23.31
C ILE A 44 12.53 7.20 -23.52
N ALA A 45 11.87 7.24 -24.68
CA ALA A 45 10.83 8.21 -25.00
C ALA A 45 9.49 7.97 -24.26
N GLY A 46 9.36 6.86 -23.54
CA GLY A 46 8.11 6.48 -22.86
C GLY A 46 7.03 5.90 -23.77
N ASP A 47 7.31 5.72 -25.07
CA ASP A 47 6.40 5.12 -26.04
C ASP A 47 6.44 3.59 -25.95
N ARG A 48 5.59 3.04 -25.10
CA ARG A 48 5.53 1.60 -24.85
C ARG A 48 4.97 0.80 -26.01
N ASP A 49 4.12 1.39 -26.84
CA ASP A 49 3.53 0.71 -27.99
C ASP A 49 4.56 0.50 -29.11
N SER A 50 5.29 1.55 -29.48
CA SER A 50 6.39 1.46 -30.42
C SER A 50 7.52 0.56 -29.89
N ALA A 51 7.87 0.67 -28.59
CA ALA A 51 8.86 -0.20 -27.96
C ALA A 51 8.49 -1.68 -28.08
N MET A 52 7.25 -2.05 -27.79
CA MET A 52 6.77 -3.42 -27.91
C MET A 52 6.86 -3.92 -29.34
N LYS A 53 6.41 -3.10 -30.32
CA LYS A 53 6.47 -3.43 -31.74
C LYS A 53 7.92 -3.71 -32.18
N TYR A 54 8.82 -2.78 -31.91
CA TYR A 54 10.22 -2.90 -32.34
C TYR A 54 10.97 -4.02 -31.60
N LEU A 55 10.76 -4.21 -30.29
CA LEU A 55 11.38 -5.31 -29.56
C LEU A 55 10.83 -6.67 -30.01
N THR A 56 9.54 -6.76 -30.36
CA THR A 56 8.99 -7.98 -30.94
C THR A 56 9.65 -8.30 -32.29
N GLN A 57 9.90 -7.28 -33.12
CA GLN A 57 10.64 -7.45 -34.36
C GLN A 57 12.08 -7.86 -34.10
N ALA A 58 12.77 -7.20 -33.15
CA ALA A 58 14.16 -7.53 -32.78
C ALA A 58 14.33 -8.98 -32.35
N VAL A 59 13.37 -9.51 -31.58
CA VAL A 59 13.35 -10.91 -31.13
C VAL A 59 13.14 -11.89 -32.28
N ARG A 60 12.36 -11.49 -33.31
CA ARG A 60 12.14 -12.30 -34.53
C ARG A 60 13.38 -12.31 -35.40
N ASP A 61 14.03 -11.16 -35.58
CA ASP A 61 15.18 -10.97 -36.45
C ASP A 61 16.46 -11.60 -35.88
N ASP A 62 16.65 -11.44 -34.56
CA ASP A 62 17.73 -12.12 -33.83
C ASP A 62 17.19 -12.86 -32.59
N PRO A 63 16.82 -14.13 -32.75
CA PRO A 63 16.39 -14.95 -31.61
C PRO A 63 17.47 -15.13 -30.52
N ARG A 64 18.70 -14.72 -30.72
CA ARG A 64 19.77 -14.79 -29.72
C ARG A 64 19.91 -13.52 -28.90
N ASN A 65 19.20 -12.47 -29.24
CA ASN A 65 19.21 -11.22 -28.48
C ASN A 65 18.45 -11.36 -27.17
N VAL A 66 19.16 -11.83 -26.14
CA VAL A 66 18.61 -12.07 -24.80
C VAL A 66 18.04 -10.80 -24.16
N ASP A 67 18.72 -9.65 -24.35
CA ASP A 67 18.27 -8.39 -23.76
C ASP A 67 16.93 -7.93 -24.37
N ALA A 68 16.74 -8.11 -25.68
CA ALA A 68 15.45 -7.82 -26.31
C ALA A 68 14.30 -8.65 -25.69
N TYR A 69 14.55 -9.93 -25.40
CA TYR A 69 13.56 -10.78 -24.71
C TYR A 69 13.25 -10.29 -23.30
N VAL A 70 14.28 -9.93 -22.50
CA VAL A 70 14.08 -9.40 -21.15
C VAL A 70 13.28 -8.11 -21.19
N LYS A 71 13.62 -7.17 -22.08
CA LYS A 71 12.88 -5.91 -22.24
C LYS A 71 11.43 -6.13 -22.68
N LEU A 72 11.22 -7.04 -23.63
CA LEU A 72 9.88 -7.40 -24.11
C LEU A 72 9.04 -8.00 -22.97
N GLY A 73 9.60 -8.91 -22.18
CA GLY A 73 8.92 -9.48 -21.01
C GLY A 73 8.52 -8.39 -20.00
N ASN A 74 9.40 -7.43 -19.73
CA ASN A 74 9.11 -6.31 -18.83
C ASN A 74 7.94 -5.43 -19.36
N ILE A 75 7.94 -5.10 -20.67
CA ILE A 75 6.84 -4.33 -21.27
C ILE A 75 5.52 -5.10 -21.18
N LEU A 76 5.52 -6.40 -21.43
CA LEU A 76 4.33 -7.23 -21.33
C LEU A 76 3.74 -7.22 -19.91
N ARG A 77 4.59 -7.33 -18.88
CA ARG A 77 4.17 -7.18 -17.48
C ARG A 77 3.53 -5.83 -17.22
N ASP A 78 4.21 -4.74 -17.65
CA ASP A 78 3.75 -3.36 -17.43
C ASP A 78 2.42 -3.07 -18.14
N ARG A 79 2.10 -3.82 -19.20
CA ARG A 79 0.81 -3.77 -19.93
C ARG A 79 -0.25 -4.73 -19.37
N GLY A 80 0.02 -5.40 -18.25
CA GLY A 80 -0.88 -6.38 -17.65
C GLY A 80 -0.89 -7.75 -18.35
N GLN A 81 -0.07 -7.95 -19.38
CA GLN A 81 0.04 -9.24 -20.09
C GLN A 81 0.97 -10.21 -19.33
N VAL A 82 0.72 -10.37 -18.05
CA VAL A 82 1.63 -11.04 -17.09
C VAL A 82 1.88 -12.49 -17.46
N ARG A 83 0.89 -13.21 -18.01
CA ARG A 83 1.08 -14.61 -18.43
C ARG A 83 2.14 -14.74 -19.52
N GLN A 84 2.15 -13.82 -20.47
CA GLN A 84 3.13 -13.81 -21.56
C GLN A 84 4.52 -13.41 -21.07
N ALA A 85 4.62 -12.45 -20.13
CA ALA A 85 5.88 -12.07 -19.49
C ALA A 85 6.51 -13.27 -18.77
N ILE A 86 5.74 -13.99 -17.95
CA ILE A 86 6.18 -15.23 -17.27
C ILE A 86 6.71 -16.25 -18.28
N GLN A 87 5.99 -16.46 -19.38
CA GLN A 87 6.40 -17.42 -20.39
C GLN A 87 7.76 -17.04 -21.01
N ILE A 88 7.92 -15.79 -21.40
CA ILE A 88 9.17 -15.29 -22.01
C ILE A 88 10.37 -15.47 -21.04
N HIS A 89 10.25 -15.00 -19.80
CA HIS A 89 11.33 -15.09 -18.84
C HIS A 89 11.65 -16.55 -18.46
N ARG A 90 10.65 -17.44 -18.38
CA ARG A 90 10.88 -18.88 -18.18
C ARG A 90 11.61 -19.53 -19.35
N GLU A 91 11.21 -19.22 -20.58
CA GLU A 91 11.86 -19.76 -21.77
C GLU A 91 13.33 -19.34 -21.85
N LEU A 92 13.65 -18.10 -21.47
CA LEU A 92 15.02 -17.64 -21.38
C LEU A 92 15.85 -18.48 -20.41
N LEU A 93 15.32 -18.77 -19.21
CA LEU A 93 16.03 -19.53 -18.18
C LEU A 93 16.25 -21.00 -18.55
N VAL A 94 15.32 -21.60 -19.31
CA VAL A 94 15.37 -23.02 -19.68
C VAL A 94 16.16 -23.27 -20.96
N LYS A 95 15.90 -22.49 -22.01
CA LYS A 95 16.42 -22.76 -23.36
C LYS A 95 17.81 -22.20 -23.65
N ARG A 96 18.38 -21.39 -22.74
CA ARG A 96 19.61 -20.64 -23.05
C ARG A 96 20.69 -20.78 -21.99
N LYS A 97 21.95 -20.89 -22.46
CA LYS A 97 23.14 -20.71 -21.62
C LYS A 97 23.32 -19.20 -21.44
N LEU A 98 22.74 -18.64 -20.39
CA LEU A 98 22.85 -17.22 -20.07
C LEU A 98 24.17 -16.95 -19.31
N PRO A 99 24.82 -15.79 -19.53
CA PRO A 99 25.81 -15.26 -18.60
C PRO A 99 25.20 -15.15 -17.19
N THR A 100 26.00 -15.37 -16.17
CA THR A 100 25.55 -15.45 -14.77
C THR A 100 24.74 -14.20 -14.34
N THR A 101 25.23 -13.01 -14.68
CA THR A 101 24.57 -11.75 -14.36
C THR A 101 23.20 -11.62 -15.03
N VAL A 102 23.10 -11.98 -16.30
CA VAL A 102 21.85 -11.95 -17.07
C VAL A 102 20.87 -12.99 -16.53
N ARG A 103 21.37 -14.16 -16.13
CA ARG A 103 20.55 -15.21 -15.51
C ARG A 103 19.90 -14.70 -14.20
N TYR A 104 20.68 -14.04 -13.33
CA TYR A 104 20.15 -13.50 -12.08
C TYR A 104 19.11 -12.39 -12.32
N GLU A 105 19.38 -11.50 -13.27
CA GLU A 105 18.42 -10.46 -13.64
C GLU A 105 17.13 -11.06 -14.22
N THR A 106 17.23 -12.11 -15.05
CA THR A 106 16.05 -12.80 -15.58
C THR A 106 15.25 -13.48 -14.47
N ILE A 107 15.91 -14.08 -13.47
CA ILE A 107 15.23 -14.65 -12.28
C ILE A 107 14.49 -13.55 -11.50
N LYS A 108 15.10 -12.39 -11.29
CA LYS A 108 14.45 -11.26 -10.62
C LYS A 108 13.22 -10.75 -11.38
N ASN A 109 13.32 -10.66 -12.72
CA ASN A 109 12.19 -10.26 -13.57
C ASN A 109 11.06 -11.30 -13.56
N LEU A 110 11.39 -12.60 -13.65
CA LEU A 110 10.40 -13.67 -13.51
C LEU A 110 9.71 -13.64 -12.14
N ALA A 111 10.46 -13.39 -11.08
CA ALA A 111 9.90 -13.24 -9.73
C ALA A 111 8.92 -12.06 -9.64
N ARG A 112 9.24 -10.92 -10.29
CA ARG A 112 8.31 -9.78 -10.40
C ARG A 112 7.02 -10.14 -11.14
N ASP A 113 7.14 -10.86 -12.27
CA ASP A 113 5.97 -11.29 -13.03
C ASP A 113 5.08 -12.22 -12.20
N LEU A 114 5.70 -13.18 -11.50
CA LEU A 114 5.01 -14.12 -10.63
C LEU A 114 4.34 -13.40 -9.44
N ALA A 115 5.02 -12.39 -8.86
CA ALA A 115 4.45 -11.55 -7.80
C ALA A 115 3.23 -10.77 -8.30
N THR A 116 3.31 -10.20 -9.50
CA THR A 116 2.17 -9.52 -10.16
C THR A 116 1.00 -10.49 -10.42
N ALA A 117 1.30 -11.76 -10.70
CA ALA A 117 0.30 -12.81 -10.87
C ALA A 117 -0.22 -13.40 -9.54
N GLY A 118 0.28 -12.97 -8.39
CA GLY A 118 -0.07 -13.52 -7.07
C GLY A 118 0.51 -14.92 -6.78
N ARG A 119 1.47 -15.38 -7.58
CA ARG A 119 2.06 -16.73 -7.50
C ARG A 119 3.23 -16.77 -6.50
N TRP A 120 2.95 -16.42 -5.25
CA TRP A 120 3.95 -16.14 -4.22
C TRP A 120 4.88 -17.31 -3.87
N ARG A 121 4.35 -18.54 -3.90
CA ARG A 121 5.17 -19.72 -3.66
C ARG A 121 6.29 -19.86 -4.70
N GLU A 122 5.97 -19.62 -5.95
CA GLU A 122 6.95 -19.70 -7.03
C GLU A 122 7.95 -18.52 -6.99
N VAL A 123 7.51 -17.34 -6.49
CA VAL A 123 8.44 -16.23 -6.20
C VAL A 123 9.54 -16.72 -5.25
N LEU A 124 9.18 -17.35 -4.12
CA LEU A 124 10.14 -17.85 -3.14
C LEU A 124 11.05 -18.94 -3.73
N GLU A 125 10.49 -19.85 -4.52
CA GLU A 125 11.25 -20.92 -5.20
C GLU A 125 12.31 -20.33 -6.12
N HIS A 126 11.96 -19.37 -6.98
CA HIS A 126 12.92 -18.75 -7.91
C HIS A 126 13.93 -17.85 -7.20
N LEU A 127 13.52 -16.99 -6.26
CA LEU A 127 14.44 -16.14 -5.50
C LEU A 127 15.39 -16.97 -4.63
N GLY A 128 14.96 -18.13 -4.13
CA GLY A 128 15.79 -19.06 -3.39
C GLY A 128 16.97 -19.63 -4.18
N THR A 129 16.90 -19.65 -5.52
CA THR A 129 18.00 -20.10 -6.40
C THR A 129 19.11 -19.07 -6.55
N LEU A 130 18.87 -17.82 -6.16
CA LEU A 130 19.87 -16.76 -6.23
C LEU A 130 20.97 -16.96 -5.17
N PRO A 131 22.23 -16.60 -5.46
CA PRO A 131 23.29 -16.61 -4.45
C PRO A 131 23.02 -15.58 -3.35
N ARG A 132 23.69 -15.73 -2.21
CA ARG A 132 23.47 -14.86 -1.04
C ARG A 132 23.66 -13.36 -1.35
N SER A 133 24.65 -13.03 -2.20
CA SER A 133 24.92 -11.65 -2.64
C SER A 133 23.71 -11.01 -3.33
N GLU A 134 23.04 -11.76 -4.21
CA GLU A 134 21.86 -11.28 -4.93
C GLU A 134 20.60 -11.28 -4.07
N ARG A 135 20.52 -12.20 -3.10
CA ARG A 135 19.39 -12.24 -2.13
C ARG A 135 19.40 -11.06 -1.16
N SER A 136 20.53 -10.38 -0.99
CA SER A 136 20.64 -9.16 -0.17
C SER A 136 20.26 -7.90 -0.92
N ASP A 137 19.93 -7.99 -2.22
CA ASP A 137 19.38 -6.89 -3.00
C ASP A 137 18.05 -6.42 -2.39
N PRO A 138 17.86 -5.12 -2.10
CA PRO A 138 16.64 -4.59 -1.48
C PRO A 138 15.35 -4.98 -2.21
N LEU A 139 15.37 -5.07 -3.54
CA LEU A 139 14.25 -5.49 -4.34
C LEU A 139 13.92 -6.98 -4.12
N VAL A 140 14.94 -7.84 -4.06
CA VAL A 140 14.78 -9.28 -3.80
C VAL A 140 14.26 -9.49 -2.39
N LEU A 141 14.78 -8.75 -1.41
CA LEU A 141 14.30 -8.78 -0.03
C LEU A 141 12.84 -8.32 0.07
N ALA A 142 12.45 -7.26 -0.65
CA ALA A 142 11.07 -6.78 -0.67
C ALA A 142 10.11 -7.83 -1.26
N MET A 143 10.45 -8.44 -2.39
CA MET A 143 9.64 -9.52 -2.97
C MET A 143 9.57 -10.75 -2.06
N THR A 144 10.68 -11.09 -1.38
CA THR A 144 10.75 -12.21 -0.42
C THR A 144 9.85 -11.94 0.79
N ARG A 145 9.91 -10.73 1.34
CA ARG A 145 9.02 -10.29 2.41
C ARG A 145 7.56 -10.41 1.98
N ASP A 146 7.20 -9.80 0.85
CA ASP A 146 5.82 -9.78 0.35
C ASP A 146 5.30 -11.21 0.09
N ALA A 147 6.16 -12.11 -0.36
CA ALA A 147 5.80 -13.51 -0.58
C ALA A 147 5.58 -14.28 0.73
N TYR A 148 6.41 -14.05 1.76
CA TYR A 148 6.18 -14.63 3.09
C TYR A 148 4.94 -14.06 3.76
N GLU A 149 4.69 -12.77 3.63
CA GLU A 149 3.46 -12.16 4.10
C GLU A 149 2.24 -12.77 3.43
N ALA A 150 2.32 -13.05 2.11
CA ALA A 150 1.26 -13.71 1.36
C ALA A 150 1.01 -15.15 1.82
N ALA A 151 2.06 -15.83 2.23
CA ALA A 151 2.00 -17.18 2.78
C ALA A 151 1.54 -17.21 4.25
N GLY A 152 1.41 -16.05 4.92
CA GLY A 152 1.10 -15.95 6.35
C GLY A 152 2.29 -16.26 7.26
N ASP A 153 3.50 -16.40 6.72
CA ASP A 153 4.73 -16.63 7.49
C ASP A 153 5.33 -15.27 7.92
N LEU A 154 4.70 -14.68 8.93
CA LEU A 154 5.06 -13.34 9.41
C LEU A 154 6.45 -13.31 10.06
N ASP A 155 6.94 -14.42 10.61
CA ASP A 155 8.29 -14.51 11.16
C ASP A 155 9.35 -14.30 10.08
N LYS A 156 9.24 -15.03 8.97
CA LYS A 156 10.18 -14.88 7.85
C LYS A 156 9.98 -13.54 7.13
N ALA A 157 8.76 -13.04 7.03
CA ALA A 157 8.50 -11.71 6.50
C ALA A 157 9.19 -10.63 7.35
N SER A 158 9.06 -10.71 8.67
CA SER A 158 9.74 -9.83 9.63
C SER A 158 11.26 -9.90 9.52
N GLN A 159 11.82 -11.10 9.31
CA GLN A 159 13.26 -11.27 9.08
C GLN A 159 13.72 -10.58 7.79
N ALA A 160 13.03 -10.80 6.69
CA ALA A 160 13.33 -10.15 5.41
C ALA A 160 13.22 -8.62 5.53
N HIS A 161 12.20 -8.14 6.25
CA HIS A 161 12.03 -6.71 6.49
C HIS A 161 13.17 -6.10 7.31
N ARG A 162 13.65 -6.79 8.34
CA ARG A 162 14.83 -6.34 9.12
C ARG A 162 16.07 -6.17 8.24
N GLU A 163 16.29 -7.08 7.30
CA GLU A 163 17.41 -6.96 6.37
C GLU A 163 17.25 -5.75 5.42
N ILE A 164 16.02 -5.43 5.00
CA ILE A 164 15.74 -4.21 4.22
C ILE A 164 16.10 -2.96 5.03
N LEU A 165 15.69 -2.88 6.29
CA LEU A 165 15.96 -1.73 7.16
C LEU A 165 17.47 -1.55 7.46
N LYS A 166 18.24 -2.64 7.52
CA LYS A 166 19.71 -2.58 7.67
C LYS A 166 20.39 -1.98 6.42
N ALA A 167 19.82 -2.17 5.25
CA ALA A 167 20.36 -1.63 4.00
C ALA A 167 20.17 -0.11 3.87
N GLY A 168 19.32 0.50 4.69
CA GLY A 168 19.08 1.94 4.77
C GLY A 168 17.61 2.28 4.95
N PRO A 169 17.29 3.54 5.32
CA PRO A 169 15.92 3.99 5.46
C PRO A 169 15.21 3.99 4.09
N VAL A 170 14.10 3.29 4.00
CA VAL A 170 13.23 3.28 2.81
C VAL A 170 11.93 3.98 3.19
N SER A 171 11.59 5.05 2.46
CA SER A 171 10.32 5.76 2.66
C SER A 171 9.11 4.84 2.46
N ASN A 172 8.06 5.04 3.23
CA ASN A 172 6.80 4.31 3.17
C ASN A 172 6.90 2.78 3.48
N GLN A 173 7.88 2.36 4.29
CA GLN A 173 7.92 1.00 4.81
C GLN A 173 7.29 0.96 6.21
N PRO A 174 6.59 -0.13 6.57
CA PRO A 174 6.12 -0.32 7.93
C PRO A 174 7.31 -0.38 8.90
N SER A 175 7.11 0.05 10.13
CA SER A 175 8.13 -0.15 11.16
C SER A 175 8.26 -1.65 11.51
N GLN A 176 9.39 -2.05 12.10
CA GLN A 176 9.53 -3.41 12.59
C GLN A 176 8.51 -3.72 13.72
N GLY A 177 8.09 -2.71 14.47
CA GLY A 177 7.05 -2.81 15.48
C GLY A 177 5.72 -3.30 14.93
N VAL A 178 5.36 -2.95 13.69
CA VAL A 178 4.15 -3.43 13.02
C VAL A 178 4.17 -4.96 12.86
N TYR A 179 5.29 -5.54 12.44
CA TYR A 179 5.41 -7.00 12.33
C TYR A 179 5.31 -7.70 13.68
N ARG A 180 5.96 -7.13 14.70
CA ARG A 180 5.87 -7.61 16.09
C ARG A 180 4.42 -7.61 16.57
N ALA A 181 3.70 -6.50 16.35
CA ALA A 181 2.31 -6.39 16.75
C ALA A 181 1.42 -7.46 16.07
N HIS A 182 1.67 -7.74 14.78
CA HIS A 182 0.95 -8.80 14.07
C HIS A 182 1.32 -10.22 14.53
N LEU A 183 2.58 -10.48 14.87
CA LEU A 183 2.99 -11.75 15.50
C LEU A 183 2.28 -11.94 16.84
N GLY A 184 2.20 -10.88 17.65
CA GLY A 184 1.41 -10.87 18.89
C GLY A 184 -0.05 -11.21 18.64
N LEU A 185 -0.67 -10.65 17.60
CA LEU A 185 -2.05 -10.94 17.24
C LEU A 185 -2.25 -12.42 16.80
N VAL A 186 -1.31 -12.97 16.05
CA VAL A 186 -1.34 -14.41 15.67
C VAL A 186 -1.23 -15.29 16.90
N ALA A 187 -0.31 -14.98 17.83
CA ALA A 187 -0.16 -15.71 19.09
C ALA A 187 -1.45 -15.63 19.94
N LEU A 188 -2.07 -14.44 20.01
CA LEU A 188 -3.31 -14.24 20.74
C LEU A 188 -4.47 -15.09 20.17
N ARG A 189 -4.61 -15.16 18.84
CA ARG A 189 -5.60 -16.01 18.18
C ARG A 189 -5.40 -17.52 18.42
N ARG A 190 -4.17 -17.92 18.75
CA ARG A 190 -3.83 -19.29 19.14
C ARG A 190 -4.00 -19.58 20.65
N GLY A 191 -4.40 -18.57 21.43
CA GLY A 191 -4.50 -18.69 22.87
C GLY A 191 -3.15 -18.57 23.61
N GLU A 192 -2.08 -18.22 22.90
CA GLU A 192 -0.71 -18.11 23.44
C GLU A 192 -0.51 -16.71 24.07
N THR A 193 -1.29 -16.36 25.08
CA THR A 193 -1.36 -15.01 25.66
C THR A 193 -0.01 -14.47 26.14
N ARG A 194 0.82 -15.34 26.75
CA ARG A 194 2.17 -14.91 27.22
C ARG A 194 3.07 -14.51 26.06
N MET A 195 3.04 -15.27 24.96
CA MET A 195 3.81 -14.97 23.75
C MET A 195 3.27 -13.70 23.11
N ALA A 196 1.96 -13.55 22.99
CA ALA A 196 1.31 -12.36 22.47
C ALA A 196 1.75 -11.11 23.23
N LYS A 197 1.71 -11.15 24.57
CA LYS A 197 2.15 -10.04 25.41
C LYS A 197 3.62 -9.66 25.16
N ALA A 198 4.52 -10.65 25.06
CA ALA A 198 5.92 -10.40 24.78
C ALA A 198 6.14 -9.74 23.42
N GLU A 199 5.43 -10.19 22.38
CA GLU A 199 5.51 -9.60 21.05
C GLU A 199 4.94 -8.17 20.99
N PHE A 200 3.82 -7.90 21.67
CA PHE A 200 3.29 -6.54 21.77
C PHE A 200 4.19 -5.60 22.55
N GLN A 201 4.81 -6.06 23.64
CA GLN A 201 5.81 -5.28 24.39
C GLN A 201 7.04 -4.97 23.53
N ALA A 202 7.51 -5.95 22.74
CA ALA A 202 8.60 -5.72 21.80
C ALA A 202 8.18 -4.74 20.69
N ALA A 203 6.93 -4.81 20.23
CA ALA A 203 6.39 -3.88 19.23
C ALA A 203 6.44 -2.43 19.70
N VAL A 204 5.95 -2.12 20.90
CA VAL A 204 5.95 -0.74 21.42
C VAL A 204 7.35 -0.24 21.76
N LYS A 205 8.29 -1.15 22.05
CA LYS A 205 9.71 -0.80 22.25
C LYS A 205 10.39 -0.41 20.93
N GLU A 206 10.08 -1.13 19.85
CA GLU A 206 10.64 -0.88 18.52
C GLU A 206 9.93 0.30 17.81
N ASP A 207 8.64 0.47 18.07
CA ASP A 207 7.83 1.55 17.51
C ASP A 207 6.86 2.08 18.58
N PRO A 208 7.17 3.24 19.19
CA PRO A 208 6.27 3.87 20.17
C PRO A 208 4.89 4.23 19.62
N ASN A 209 4.70 4.23 18.30
CA ASN A 209 3.42 4.51 17.65
C ASN A 209 2.67 3.25 17.20
N ALA A 210 3.09 2.07 17.66
CA ALA A 210 2.43 0.79 17.33
C ALA A 210 1.05 0.69 18.01
N ALA A 211 0.06 1.39 17.47
CA ALA A 211 -1.31 1.49 18.02
C ALA A 211 -1.93 0.10 18.31
N LEU A 212 -1.81 -0.84 17.37
CA LEU A 212 -2.30 -2.21 17.53
C LEU A 212 -1.77 -2.86 18.82
N ALA A 213 -0.49 -2.67 19.12
CA ALA A 213 0.12 -3.27 20.30
C ALA A 213 -0.44 -2.68 21.59
N TYR A 214 -0.68 -1.38 21.65
CA TYR A 214 -1.28 -0.75 22.84
C TYR A 214 -2.71 -1.21 23.08
N VAL A 215 -3.51 -1.37 22.02
CA VAL A 215 -4.89 -1.89 22.15
C VAL A 215 -4.87 -3.26 22.83
N TYR A 216 -4.08 -4.20 22.32
CA TYR A 216 -4.07 -5.58 22.82
C TYR A 216 -3.28 -5.75 24.13
N LEU A 217 -2.29 -4.91 24.42
CA LEU A 217 -1.68 -4.88 25.76
C LEU A 217 -2.68 -4.49 26.82
N GLY A 218 -3.55 -3.51 26.52
CA GLY A 218 -4.65 -3.15 27.39
C GLY A 218 -5.67 -4.30 27.56
N ASP A 219 -6.06 -4.95 26.46
CA ASP A 219 -6.98 -6.09 26.51
C ASP A 219 -6.39 -7.25 27.34
N ILE A 220 -5.09 -7.53 27.22
CA ILE A 220 -4.39 -8.55 28.04
C ILE A 220 -4.34 -8.13 29.51
N ALA A 221 -4.11 -6.85 29.79
CA ALA A 221 -4.08 -6.37 31.18
C ALA A 221 -5.46 -6.54 31.86
N VAL A 222 -6.56 -6.36 31.13
CA VAL A 222 -7.91 -6.69 31.65
C VAL A 222 -8.04 -8.18 31.97
N LEU A 223 -7.51 -9.07 31.11
CA LEU A 223 -7.51 -10.52 31.39
C LEU A 223 -6.64 -10.89 32.60
N GLU A 224 -5.67 -10.05 32.93
CA GLU A 224 -4.81 -10.17 34.14
C GLU A 224 -5.43 -9.47 35.37
N GLU A 225 -6.66 -8.97 35.28
CA GLU A 225 -7.37 -8.21 36.32
C GLU A 225 -6.65 -6.89 36.73
N ASP A 226 -5.80 -6.34 35.85
CA ASP A 226 -5.04 -5.10 36.07
C ASP A 226 -5.68 -3.97 35.21
N THR A 227 -6.85 -3.48 35.66
CA THR A 227 -7.61 -2.45 34.95
C THR A 227 -6.86 -1.12 34.87
N GLU A 228 -6.07 -0.77 35.88
CA GLU A 228 -5.28 0.47 35.88
C GLU A 228 -4.22 0.44 34.77
N ARG A 229 -3.53 -0.69 34.60
CA ARG A 229 -2.57 -0.89 33.55
C ARG A 229 -3.24 -0.91 32.17
N ALA A 230 -4.41 -1.51 32.05
CA ALA A 230 -5.19 -1.49 30.79
C ALA A 230 -5.48 -0.07 30.38
N VAL A 231 -6.02 0.75 31.29
CA VAL A 231 -6.28 2.17 31.08
C VAL A 231 -5.01 2.91 30.65
N ALA A 232 -3.88 2.66 31.31
CA ALA A 232 -2.61 3.31 30.98
C ALA A 232 -2.18 3.02 29.54
N TYR A 233 -2.33 1.78 29.06
CA TYR A 233 -2.06 1.43 27.66
C TYR A 233 -3.00 2.12 26.67
N TRP A 234 -4.30 2.10 26.92
CA TRP A 234 -5.29 2.72 26.01
C TRP A 234 -5.20 4.25 25.99
N MET A 235 -4.91 4.86 27.16
CA MET A 235 -4.73 6.32 27.25
C MET A 235 -3.53 6.83 26.46
N ARG A 236 -2.54 5.96 26.16
CA ARG A 236 -1.45 6.32 25.25
C ARG A 236 -1.96 6.73 23.87
N LEU A 237 -2.96 6.00 23.35
CA LEU A 237 -3.56 6.29 22.04
C LEU A 237 -4.40 7.57 22.04
N VAL A 238 -5.05 7.85 23.16
CA VAL A 238 -5.83 9.09 23.32
C VAL A 238 -4.92 10.30 23.45
N GLY A 239 -3.86 10.20 24.29
CA GLY A 239 -2.93 11.30 24.55
C GLY A 239 -2.14 11.74 23.31
N ASP A 240 -1.74 10.80 22.48
CA ASP A 240 -1.03 11.08 21.22
C ASP A 240 -1.97 11.56 20.10
N LYS A 241 -3.27 11.72 20.40
CA LYS A 241 -4.34 12.05 19.42
C LYS A 241 -4.26 11.17 18.17
N SER A 242 -3.95 9.90 18.40
CA SER A 242 -3.87 8.89 17.35
C SER A 242 -5.19 8.82 16.60
N VAL A 243 -5.12 8.71 15.28
CA VAL A 243 -6.28 8.43 14.43
C VAL A 243 -7.06 7.20 14.93
N CYS A 244 -6.36 6.30 15.63
CA CYS A 244 -6.91 5.09 16.21
C CYS A 244 -7.50 5.25 17.63
N ALA A 245 -7.54 6.45 18.20
CA ALA A 245 -8.02 6.66 19.58
C ALA A 245 -9.45 6.12 19.79
N HIS A 246 -10.32 6.25 18.78
CA HIS A 246 -11.70 5.77 18.83
C HIS A 246 -11.83 4.26 19.05
N VAL A 247 -10.81 3.46 18.72
CA VAL A 247 -10.82 1.99 18.92
C VAL A 247 -10.82 1.63 20.39
N VAL A 248 -10.32 2.51 21.25
CA VAL A 248 -10.23 2.26 22.69
C VAL A 248 -11.29 2.96 23.53
N PHE A 249 -12.16 3.79 22.95
CA PHE A 249 -13.19 4.53 23.71
C PHE A 249 -14.11 3.61 24.49
N GLU A 250 -14.70 2.59 23.86
CA GLU A 250 -15.59 1.65 24.55
C GLU A 250 -14.89 0.87 25.67
N ARG A 251 -13.60 0.54 25.45
CA ARG A 251 -12.74 -0.13 26.45
C ARG A 251 -12.52 0.76 27.67
N LEU A 252 -12.21 2.04 27.42
CA LEU A 252 -12.04 3.04 28.46
C LEU A 252 -13.34 3.32 29.19
N GLU A 253 -14.48 3.44 28.49
CA GLU A 253 -15.79 3.59 29.11
C GLU A 253 -16.07 2.47 30.10
N LYS A 254 -15.84 1.22 29.66
CA LYS A 254 -16.08 0.05 30.52
C LYS A 254 -15.13 0.05 31.73
N ALA A 255 -13.85 0.30 31.51
CA ALA A 255 -12.86 0.32 32.58
C ALA A 255 -13.15 1.42 33.62
N TYR A 256 -13.42 2.67 33.19
CA TYR A 256 -13.74 3.74 34.11
C TYR A 256 -15.13 3.54 34.79
N PHE A 257 -16.05 2.84 34.13
CA PHE A 257 -17.30 2.44 34.76
C PHE A 257 -17.03 1.44 35.90
N GLU A 258 -16.24 0.40 35.69
CA GLU A 258 -15.88 -0.60 36.69
C GLU A 258 -15.10 0.02 37.85
N MET A 259 -14.28 1.05 37.56
CA MET A 259 -13.54 1.83 38.58
C MET A 259 -14.43 2.85 39.34
N GLY A 260 -15.66 3.10 38.90
CA GLY A 260 -16.54 4.11 39.46
C GLY A 260 -16.18 5.56 39.13
N ASP A 261 -15.29 5.79 38.13
CA ASP A 261 -14.74 7.11 37.75
C ASP A 261 -15.35 7.61 36.43
N PHE A 262 -16.65 7.81 36.42
CA PHE A 262 -17.36 8.31 35.23
C PHE A 262 -16.92 9.72 34.80
N GLY A 263 -16.60 10.57 35.77
CA GLY A 263 -16.20 11.95 35.50
C GLY A 263 -14.98 12.05 34.64
N ARG A 264 -14.06 11.12 34.82
CA ARG A 264 -12.81 11.09 34.08
C ARG A 264 -13.00 10.72 32.59
N MET A 265 -13.90 9.75 32.32
CA MET A 265 -14.22 9.39 30.93
C MET A 265 -14.90 10.54 30.19
N MET A 266 -15.81 11.26 30.88
CA MET A 266 -16.45 12.43 30.30
C MET A 266 -15.44 13.52 29.94
N GLY A 267 -14.49 13.83 30.86
CA GLY A 267 -13.41 14.78 30.57
C GLY A 267 -12.54 14.37 29.38
N ILE A 268 -12.25 13.07 29.20
CA ILE A 268 -11.51 12.57 28.03
C ILE A 268 -12.28 12.88 26.73
N TYR A 269 -13.58 12.67 26.70
CA TYR A 269 -14.38 12.99 25.52
C TYR A 269 -14.46 14.51 25.27
N GLU A 270 -14.62 15.31 26.32
CA GLU A 270 -14.62 16.78 26.23
C GLU A 270 -13.30 17.30 25.64
N ASP A 271 -12.16 16.84 26.14
CA ASP A 271 -10.83 17.21 25.65
C ASP A 271 -10.61 16.76 24.19
N PHE A 272 -11.10 15.55 23.86
CA PHE A 272 -10.96 15.01 22.52
C PHE A 272 -11.82 15.79 21.52
N VAL A 273 -13.09 16.06 21.84
CA VAL A 273 -13.99 16.87 21.01
C VAL A 273 -13.47 18.31 20.88
N ALA A 274 -12.91 18.90 21.94
CA ALA A 274 -12.30 20.24 21.87
C ALA A 274 -11.13 20.29 20.86
N SER A 275 -10.40 19.20 20.72
CA SER A 275 -9.27 19.11 19.77
C SER A 275 -9.67 18.61 18.37
N SER A 276 -10.76 17.88 18.26
CA SER A 276 -11.29 17.29 17.03
C SER A 276 -12.81 17.43 16.99
N PRO A 277 -13.34 18.63 16.74
CA PRO A 277 -14.78 18.93 16.87
C PRO A 277 -15.67 18.17 15.87
N SER A 278 -15.07 17.62 14.80
CA SER A 278 -15.78 16.86 13.76
C SER A 278 -15.72 15.35 13.96
N ASP A 279 -15.12 14.86 15.05
CA ASP A 279 -15.05 13.42 15.31
C ASP A 279 -16.41 12.90 15.81
N VAL A 280 -17.16 12.26 14.90
CA VAL A 280 -18.52 11.75 15.14
C VAL A 280 -18.54 10.72 16.25
N LYS A 281 -17.51 9.88 16.39
CA LYS A 281 -17.45 8.84 17.43
C LYS A 281 -17.22 9.43 18.81
N ALA A 282 -16.37 10.44 18.90
CA ALA A 282 -16.14 11.17 20.15
C ALA A 282 -17.39 11.95 20.56
N LEU A 283 -18.05 12.63 19.61
CA LEU A 283 -19.33 13.32 19.86
C LEU A 283 -20.43 12.35 20.31
N ALA A 284 -20.58 11.20 19.66
CA ALA A 284 -21.53 10.17 20.06
C ALA A 284 -21.22 9.63 21.46
N GLY A 285 -19.94 9.40 21.77
CA GLY A 285 -19.50 9.01 23.12
C GLY A 285 -19.83 10.05 24.17
N LEU A 286 -19.50 11.32 23.91
CA LEU A 286 -19.79 12.44 24.81
C LEU A 286 -21.30 12.58 25.05
N SER A 287 -22.12 12.48 24.00
CA SER A 287 -23.57 12.56 24.13
C SER A 287 -24.14 11.43 25.01
N ARG A 288 -23.61 10.21 24.86
CA ARG A 288 -23.95 9.05 25.72
C ARG A 288 -23.62 9.29 27.20
N MET A 289 -22.43 9.88 27.45
CA MET A 289 -22.05 10.19 28.84
C MET A 289 -22.88 11.28 29.45
N LEU A 290 -23.23 12.33 28.70
CA LEU A 290 -24.12 13.41 29.14
C LEU A 290 -25.52 12.89 29.44
N GLU A 291 -26.08 12.00 28.63
CA GLU A 291 -27.37 11.36 28.85
C GLU A 291 -27.37 10.55 30.17
N ARG A 292 -26.33 9.72 30.39
CA ARG A 292 -26.18 8.95 31.63
C ARG A 292 -26.05 9.83 32.87
N LYS A 293 -25.50 11.03 32.73
CA LYS A 293 -25.46 12.05 33.79
C LYS A 293 -26.81 12.72 34.04
N GLY A 294 -27.81 12.50 33.17
CA GLY A 294 -29.11 13.15 33.23
C GLY A 294 -29.18 14.51 32.52
N ALA A 295 -28.11 14.95 31.87
CA ALA A 295 -28.06 16.19 31.12
C ALA A 295 -28.60 15.97 29.67
N VAL A 296 -29.90 15.65 29.58
CA VAL A 296 -30.53 15.17 28.33
C VAL A 296 -30.47 16.20 27.20
N GLU A 297 -30.72 17.48 27.47
CA GLU A 297 -30.70 18.51 26.44
C GLU A 297 -29.27 18.77 25.90
N ASP A 298 -28.26 18.70 26.78
CA ASP A 298 -26.87 18.77 26.34
C ASP A 298 -26.48 17.53 25.52
N ALA A 299 -26.91 16.34 25.92
CA ALA A 299 -26.73 15.11 25.18
C ALA A 299 -27.32 15.22 23.76
N LEU A 300 -28.55 15.70 23.64
CA LEU A 300 -29.22 15.91 22.36
C LEU A 300 -28.50 16.97 21.48
N ARG A 301 -28.03 18.04 22.12
CA ARG A 301 -27.25 19.08 21.41
C ARG A 301 -25.99 18.50 20.78
N VAL A 302 -25.21 17.73 21.55
CA VAL A 302 -23.97 17.08 21.07
C VAL A 302 -24.28 16.01 20.04
N ALA A 303 -25.35 15.21 20.22
CA ALA A 303 -25.74 14.21 19.22
C ALA A 303 -26.19 14.85 17.89
N ARG A 304 -26.90 15.98 17.93
CA ARG A 304 -27.24 16.73 16.70
C ARG A 304 -26.02 17.32 16.04
N GLU A 305 -24.99 17.71 16.79
CA GLU A 305 -23.72 18.17 16.23
C GLU A 305 -23.01 17.04 15.49
N ALA A 306 -22.99 15.82 16.06
CA ALA A 306 -22.44 14.65 15.40
C ALA A 306 -23.10 14.38 14.03
N VAL A 307 -24.42 14.60 13.92
CA VAL A 307 -25.15 14.40 12.65
C VAL A 307 -24.83 15.45 11.58
N LYS A 308 -24.39 16.66 11.96
CA LYS A 308 -24.07 17.73 10.98
C LYS A 308 -22.76 17.55 10.24
N HIS A 309 -21.83 16.77 10.77
CA HIS A 309 -20.52 16.61 10.15
C HIS A 309 -20.59 15.70 8.93
N GLU A 310 -19.90 16.08 7.84
CA GLU A 310 -19.71 15.25 6.66
C GLU A 310 -19.11 13.90 7.07
N GLY A 311 -19.65 12.80 6.57
CA GLY A 311 -19.33 11.46 7.04
C GLY A 311 -20.11 11.08 8.31
N SER A 312 -21.12 11.84 8.69
CA SER A 312 -22.10 11.48 9.72
C SER A 312 -22.84 10.23 9.28
N THR A 313 -22.12 9.16 9.48
CA THR A 313 -22.54 7.82 9.19
C THR A 313 -23.62 7.38 10.17
N PHE A 314 -24.05 6.16 10.02
CA PHE A 314 -24.98 5.46 10.91
C PHE A 314 -24.77 5.75 12.42
N GLU A 315 -23.53 5.97 12.89
CA GLU A 315 -23.23 6.12 14.32
C GLU A 315 -23.78 7.41 14.94
N GLY A 316 -23.64 8.57 14.27
CA GLY A 316 -24.18 9.84 14.76
C GLY A 316 -25.71 9.83 14.83
N HIS A 317 -26.36 9.37 13.75
CA HIS A 317 -27.82 9.25 13.70
C HIS A 317 -28.34 8.21 14.68
N LYS A 318 -27.69 7.04 14.78
CA LYS A 318 -28.03 6.00 15.73
C LYS A 318 -28.08 6.56 17.17
N GLN A 319 -27.00 7.24 17.58
CA GLN A 319 -26.94 7.81 18.94
C GLN A 319 -28.04 8.84 19.18
N LEU A 320 -28.32 9.73 18.21
CA LEU A 320 -29.40 10.71 18.32
C LEU A 320 -30.75 10.03 18.42
N ILE A 321 -31.06 9.07 17.57
CA ILE A 321 -32.32 8.33 17.56
C ILE A 321 -32.50 7.58 18.89
N GLU A 322 -31.47 6.91 19.40
CA GLU A 322 -31.53 6.17 20.65
C GLU A 322 -31.84 7.05 21.84
N ILE A 323 -31.24 8.26 21.94
CA ILE A 323 -31.57 9.22 23.02
C ILE A 323 -33.01 9.70 22.89
N LEU A 324 -33.42 10.12 21.67
CA LEU A 324 -34.78 10.61 21.44
C LEU A 324 -35.85 9.55 21.78
N MET A 325 -35.63 8.30 21.40
CA MET A 325 -36.50 7.16 21.69
C MET A 325 -36.61 6.90 23.21
N ARG A 326 -35.48 6.92 23.93
CA ARG A 326 -35.47 6.69 25.39
C ARG A 326 -36.20 7.80 26.18
N HIS A 327 -36.22 9.02 25.60
CA HIS A 327 -36.89 10.17 26.20
C HIS A 327 -38.24 10.50 25.55
N GLU A 328 -38.88 9.50 24.91
CA GLU A 328 -40.23 9.55 24.32
C GLU A 328 -40.43 10.66 23.28
N ARG A 329 -39.36 11.18 22.66
CA ARG A 329 -39.42 12.22 21.61
C ARG A 329 -39.58 11.58 20.24
N TYR A 330 -40.63 10.81 20.03
CA TYR A 330 -40.82 9.93 18.86
C TYR A 330 -40.89 10.65 17.53
N GLU A 331 -41.51 11.84 17.46
CA GLU A 331 -41.58 12.61 16.21
C GLU A 331 -40.18 13.08 15.75
N GLU A 332 -39.32 13.47 16.70
CA GLU A 332 -37.95 13.88 16.37
C GLU A 332 -37.09 12.66 16.02
N ALA A 333 -37.28 11.53 16.67
CA ALA A 333 -36.62 10.28 16.33
C ALA A 333 -36.98 9.81 14.91
N ALA A 334 -38.28 9.92 14.53
CA ALA A 334 -38.72 9.60 13.18
C ALA A 334 -38.04 10.49 12.13
N ARG A 335 -37.99 11.80 12.34
CA ARG A 335 -37.28 12.74 11.43
C ARG A 335 -35.80 12.46 11.32
N ALA A 336 -35.14 12.10 12.43
CA ALA A 336 -33.74 11.73 12.43
C ALA A 336 -33.49 10.40 11.64
N ALA A 337 -34.44 9.46 11.76
CA ALA A 337 -34.39 8.20 11.00
C ALA A 337 -34.64 8.43 9.49
N GLU A 338 -35.57 9.29 9.11
CA GLU A 338 -35.81 9.69 7.72
C GLU A 338 -34.52 10.30 7.10
N SER A 339 -33.89 11.25 7.84
CA SER A 339 -32.64 11.87 7.40
C SER A 339 -31.51 10.85 7.22
N LEU A 340 -31.42 9.84 8.08
CA LEU A 340 -30.45 8.75 7.93
C LEU A 340 -30.73 7.94 6.66
N LEU A 341 -31.99 7.60 6.38
CA LEU A 341 -32.38 6.82 5.20
C LEU A 341 -32.10 7.57 3.91
N GLU A 342 -32.40 8.87 3.85
CA GLU A 342 -32.05 9.74 2.70
C GLU A 342 -30.53 9.80 2.47
N GLY A 343 -29.73 9.83 3.55
CA GLY A 343 -28.28 9.80 3.46
C GLY A 343 -27.72 8.46 2.99
N LEU A 344 -28.36 7.34 3.31
CA LEU A 344 -27.91 6.00 2.91
C LEU A 344 -28.06 5.72 1.40
N ASP A 345 -29.04 6.36 0.76
CA ASP A 345 -29.25 6.22 -0.70
C ASP A 345 -28.17 6.96 -1.51
N GLY A 346 -27.43 7.88 -0.90
CA GLY A 346 -26.38 8.68 -1.57
C GLY A 346 -24.93 8.28 -1.29
N HIS A 347 -24.62 7.68 -0.17
CA HIS A 347 -23.23 7.48 0.27
C HIS A 347 -23.01 6.16 1.00
N ARG A 348 -22.63 5.12 0.28
CA ARG A 348 -21.72 4.14 0.81
C ARG A 348 -20.31 4.73 0.66
N GLU A 349 -19.81 5.44 1.65
CA GLU A 349 -18.37 5.69 1.75
C GLU A 349 -17.67 4.36 2.00
N GLU A 350 -17.34 3.70 0.91
CA GLU A 350 -16.46 2.56 0.93
C GLU A 350 -15.06 3.09 1.31
N ARG A 351 -14.61 2.76 2.52
CA ARG A 351 -13.21 2.99 2.89
C ARG A 351 -12.32 2.35 1.83
N LYS A 352 -11.50 3.16 1.15
CA LYS A 352 -10.65 2.67 0.06
C LYS A 352 -9.20 2.59 0.50
N CYS A 353 -8.52 1.55 0.06
CA CYS A 353 -7.10 1.42 0.28
C CYS A 353 -6.35 2.60 -0.37
N PRO A 354 -5.51 3.35 0.39
CA PRO A 354 -4.79 4.51 -0.14
C PRO A 354 -3.81 4.16 -1.26
N ARG A 355 -3.43 2.87 -1.39
CA ARG A 355 -2.48 2.43 -2.42
C ARG A 355 -3.16 1.90 -3.68
N CYS A 356 -4.22 1.08 -3.56
CA CYS A 356 -4.81 0.39 -4.71
C CYS A 356 -6.26 0.77 -4.98
N GLY A 357 -6.87 1.61 -4.16
CA GLY A 357 -8.24 2.09 -4.35
C GLY A 357 -9.34 1.04 -4.12
N VAL A 358 -8.99 -0.20 -3.75
CA VAL A 358 -9.98 -1.25 -3.45
C VAL A 358 -10.72 -0.93 -2.16
N ALA A 359 -12.03 -1.14 -2.16
CA ALA A 359 -12.84 -1.04 -0.97
C ALA A 359 -12.33 -1.96 0.14
N LEU A 360 -12.30 -1.45 1.35
CA LEU A 360 -11.83 -2.20 2.53
C LEU A 360 -13.04 -2.64 3.35
N ASP A 361 -13.16 -3.95 3.54
CA ASP A 361 -14.20 -4.51 4.41
C ASP A 361 -13.75 -4.42 5.87
N GLY A 362 -14.37 -3.51 6.63
CA GLY A 362 -14.13 -3.35 8.07
C GLY A 362 -12.78 -2.71 8.44
N TYR A 363 -12.40 -2.84 9.71
CA TYR A 363 -11.15 -2.30 10.27
C TYR A 363 -10.01 -3.30 10.11
N GLY A 364 -9.54 -3.49 8.89
CA GLY A 364 -8.35 -4.28 8.63
C GLY A 364 -7.09 -3.44 8.79
N TRP A 365 -6.09 -3.96 9.48
CA TRP A 365 -4.76 -3.33 9.60
C TRP A 365 -3.92 -3.48 8.32
N ARG A 366 -4.45 -4.20 7.33
CA ARG A 366 -3.79 -4.50 6.08
C ARG A 366 -4.81 -4.67 4.96
N CYS A 367 -4.51 -4.14 3.78
CA CYS A 367 -5.34 -4.32 2.60
C CYS A 367 -5.19 -5.75 2.05
N ASP A 368 -6.28 -6.48 1.90
CA ASP A 368 -6.26 -7.86 1.37
C ASP A 368 -5.84 -7.92 -0.10
N SER A 369 -6.12 -6.88 -0.87
CA SER A 369 -5.82 -6.82 -2.29
C SER A 369 -4.34 -6.52 -2.59
N CYS A 370 -3.82 -5.38 -2.09
CA CYS A 370 -2.45 -4.95 -2.36
C CYS A 370 -1.49 -5.16 -1.20
N ARG A 371 -1.98 -5.68 -0.08
CA ARG A 371 -1.25 -5.98 1.16
C ARG A 371 -0.53 -4.80 1.80
N THR A 372 -0.88 -3.58 1.42
CA THR A 372 -0.39 -2.38 2.09
C THR A 372 -0.87 -2.36 3.54
N TRP A 373 0.03 -2.04 4.46
CA TRP A 373 -0.29 -1.79 5.84
C TRP A 373 -1.11 -0.51 5.96
N LEU A 374 -2.22 -0.61 6.68
CA LEU A 374 -3.13 0.50 6.90
C LEU A 374 -2.78 1.11 8.26
N HIS A 375 -2.22 2.31 8.24
CA HIS A 375 -1.85 3.03 9.46
C HIS A 375 -3.02 3.83 10.04
N ASP A 376 -4.08 3.99 9.25
CA ASP A 376 -5.31 4.69 9.62
C ASP A 376 -6.37 3.66 9.99
N CYS A 377 -6.83 3.72 11.21
CA CYS A 377 -7.84 2.82 11.76
C CYS A 377 -9.24 3.18 11.31
#